data_48a0fed83bf12b4571e457c973d53c46
#
_entry.id   48a0fed83bf12b4571e457c973d53c46
#
_cell.length_a   1.000
_cell.length_b   1.000
_cell.length_c   1.000
_cell.angle_alpha   90.00
_cell.angle_beta   90.00
_cell.angle_gamma   90.00
#
_symmetry.space_group_name_H-M   'P 1'
#
loop_
_entity.id
_entity.type
_entity.pdbx_description
1 polymer ?
#
loop_
_entity_poly.entity_id
_entity_poly.type
_entity_poly.pdbx_seq_one_letter_code
_entity_poly.pdbx_strand_id
1 'polypeptide(L)'
;MGYVAAGRNNRSRRLFVITLTLENAIAPAATIGFRNPRSPKIGAMGCLVIDNSSCWRYDERVPLVVPEVNAHVLEPFMKDEKRLNIIANPNCSTAQLVVALKPLHDKFGIKRVVVSTYQSVSGAGKDAMDELFNQSRAIFSATDVKVEKFQKRIAFNLIPQIDVFMDDGFTKEEWKMT
;
A
#
# COMPACT_ATOMS: atom_id res chain seq x y z
N MET A 1 -5.15 -13.46 -7.11
CA MET A 1 -4.29 -14.20 -8.05
C MET A 1 -2.85 -13.79 -7.80
N GLY A 2 -2.07 -14.65 -7.16
CA GLY A 2 -0.66 -14.37 -6.89
C GLY A 2 0.19 -14.87 -8.06
N TYR A 3 1.01 -14.01 -8.63
CA TYR A 3 1.98 -14.42 -9.64
C TYR A 3 3.31 -14.77 -8.97
N VAL A 4 3.75 -16.01 -9.16
CA VAL A 4 5.11 -16.45 -8.84
C VAL A 4 5.91 -16.37 -10.12
N ALA A 5 6.82 -15.41 -10.24
CA ALA A 5 7.77 -15.36 -11.33
C ALA A 5 9.09 -16.02 -10.88
N ALA A 6 9.40 -17.19 -11.45
CA ALA A 6 10.68 -17.84 -11.25
C ALA A 6 11.65 -17.44 -12.37
N GLY A 7 12.62 -16.60 -12.06
CA GLY A 7 13.75 -16.30 -12.95
C GLY A 7 14.94 -17.20 -12.62
N ARG A 8 15.44 -17.96 -13.60
CA ARG A 8 16.71 -18.70 -13.48
C ARG A 8 17.86 -17.76 -13.82
N ASN A 9 18.72 -17.48 -12.87
CA ASN A 9 20.05 -16.97 -13.17
C ASN A 9 21.10 -17.97 -12.68
N ASN A 10 22.11 -18.17 -13.51
CA ASN A 10 23.05 -19.30 -13.50
C ASN A 10 24.17 -19.12 -12.46
N ARG A 11 23.84 -19.13 -11.19
CA ARG A 11 24.70 -19.46 -10.02
C ARG A 11 23.82 -19.59 -8.77
N SER A 12 23.44 -20.81 -8.45
CA SER A 12 23.08 -21.38 -7.13
C SER A 12 22.34 -20.56 -6.07
N ARG A 13 21.65 -19.47 -6.38
CA ARG A 13 20.70 -18.82 -5.48
C ARG A 13 19.35 -18.72 -6.19
N ARG A 14 18.37 -19.49 -5.72
CA ARG A 14 16.99 -19.38 -6.20
C ARG A 14 16.42 -18.08 -5.61
N LEU A 15 16.25 -17.07 -6.46
CA LEU A 15 15.51 -15.87 -6.09
C LEU A 15 14.02 -16.23 -6.12
N PHE A 16 13.40 -16.41 -4.95
CA PHE A 16 11.95 -16.46 -4.83
C PHE A 16 11.47 -15.07 -4.50
N VAL A 17 10.78 -14.43 -5.45
CA VAL A 17 10.05 -13.19 -5.19
C VAL A 17 8.64 -13.57 -4.76
N ILE A 18 8.32 -13.37 -3.50
CA ILE A 18 6.97 -13.54 -2.98
C ILE A 18 6.35 -12.15 -2.85
N THR A 19 5.44 -11.83 -3.77
CA THR A 19 4.63 -10.62 -3.66
C THR A 19 3.46 -10.91 -2.74
N LEU A 20 3.49 -10.38 -1.53
CA LEU A 20 2.37 -10.44 -0.61
C LEU A 20 1.42 -9.29 -0.95
N THR A 21 0.41 -9.57 -1.75
CA THR A 21 -0.71 -8.64 -1.95
C THR A 21 -1.68 -8.74 -0.77
N LEU A 22 -2.37 -7.66 -0.46
CA LEU A 22 -3.40 -7.60 0.58
C LEU A 22 -4.51 -8.66 0.42
N GLU A 23 -4.73 -9.15 -0.79
CA GLU A 23 -5.74 -10.17 -1.11
C GLU A 23 -5.44 -11.55 -0.50
N ASN A 24 -4.19 -11.87 -0.19
CA ASN A 24 -3.81 -13.15 0.45
C ASN A 24 -3.62 -13.03 1.96
N ALA A 25 -3.74 -11.85 2.52
CA ALA A 25 -3.80 -11.60 3.95
C ALA A 25 -5.25 -11.47 4.40
N ILE A 26 -6.09 -12.46 4.09
CA ILE A 26 -7.36 -12.65 4.82
C ILE A 26 -7.00 -13.28 6.18
N ALA A 27 -6.30 -12.51 6.98
CA ALA A 27 -6.54 -12.43 8.40
C ALA A 27 -7.50 -11.25 8.58
N PRO A 28 -8.44 -11.28 9.51
CA PRO A 28 -9.48 -10.25 9.62
C PRO A 28 -8.83 -8.89 9.63
N ALA A 29 -9.35 -8.01 8.77
CA ALA A 29 -8.90 -6.64 8.58
C ALA A 29 -9.14 -5.82 9.85
N ALA A 30 -8.36 -6.06 10.83
CA ALA A 30 -8.24 -5.24 11.99
C ALA A 30 -6.80 -5.36 12.40
N THR A 31 -5.94 -4.63 11.72
CA THR A 31 -4.76 -4.20 12.44
C THR A 31 -3.95 -3.19 11.65
N ILE A 32 -4.41 -1.98 11.69
CA ILE A 32 -3.57 -0.80 11.66
C ILE A 32 -2.43 -1.06 12.66
N GLY A 33 -1.21 -1.25 12.19
CA GLY A 33 -0.03 -1.29 13.05
C GLY A 33 0.64 -2.64 13.32
N PHE A 34 0.19 -3.76 12.79
CA PHE A 34 0.93 -5.01 12.98
C PHE A 34 1.92 -5.26 11.83
N ARG A 35 3.20 -5.37 12.22
CA ARG A 35 4.25 -5.91 11.35
C ARG A 35 3.82 -7.30 10.90
N ASN A 36 3.82 -7.56 9.59
CA ASN A 36 3.54 -8.91 9.11
C ASN A 36 4.62 -9.86 9.68
N PRO A 37 4.29 -10.74 10.63
CA PRO A 37 5.29 -11.56 11.32
C PRO A 37 5.90 -12.63 10.42
N ARG A 38 5.35 -12.81 9.22
CA ARG A 38 5.83 -13.80 8.25
C ARG A 38 6.97 -13.27 7.38
N SER A 39 6.96 -11.96 7.07
CA SER A 39 7.97 -11.36 6.19
C SER A 39 9.41 -11.56 6.70
N PRO A 40 9.76 -11.30 7.99
CA PRO A 40 11.09 -11.58 8.49
C PRO A 40 11.48 -13.05 8.47
N LYS A 41 10.53 -13.94 8.75
CA LYS A 41 10.78 -15.40 8.73
C LYS A 41 11.13 -15.87 7.32
N ILE A 42 10.40 -15.38 6.33
CA ILE A 42 10.63 -15.69 4.91
C ILE A 42 11.96 -15.07 4.46
N GLY A 43 12.23 -13.82 4.86
CA GLY A 43 13.50 -13.14 4.59
C GLY A 43 14.71 -13.86 5.17
N ALA A 44 14.59 -14.38 6.41
CA ALA A 44 15.64 -15.15 7.06
C ALA A 44 15.93 -16.50 6.37
N MET A 45 14.99 -17.03 5.60
CA MET A 45 15.18 -18.21 4.74
C MET A 45 15.92 -17.90 3.43
N GLY A 46 16.36 -16.66 3.23
CA GLY A 46 17.08 -16.21 2.04
C GLY A 46 16.19 -15.79 0.87
N CYS A 47 14.87 -15.68 1.08
CA CYS A 47 13.94 -15.17 0.07
C CYS A 47 13.86 -13.64 0.15
N LEU A 48 13.84 -12.98 -1.01
CA LEU A 48 13.51 -11.56 -1.06
C LEU A 48 11.99 -11.38 -1.00
N VAL A 49 11.51 -10.62 -0.01
CA VAL A 49 10.09 -10.34 0.20
C VAL A 49 9.79 -8.93 -0.29
N ILE A 50 8.77 -8.78 -1.13
CA ILE A 50 8.19 -7.48 -1.48
C ILE A 50 6.88 -7.36 -0.71
N ASP A 51 6.85 -6.41 0.24
CA ASP A 51 5.74 -6.24 1.17
C ASP A 51 4.90 -5.01 0.81
N ASN A 52 3.62 -5.24 0.47
CA ASN A 52 2.67 -4.18 0.13
C ASN A 52 1.92 -3.63 1.35
N SER A 53 2.14 -4.21 2.54
CA SER A 53 1.49 -3.72 3.76
C SER A 53 2.13 -2.41 4.25
N SER A 54 1.46 -1.73 5.17
CA SER A 54 2.02 -0.54 5.80
C SER A 54 3.07 -0.86 6.89
N CYS A 55 3.31 -2.13 7.17
CA CYS A 55 4.07 -2.58 8.35
C CYS A 55 5.54 -2.18 8.32
N TRP A 56 6.15 -2.17 7.15
CA TRP A 56 7.59 -2.01 6.99
C TRP A 56 8.00 -0.67 6.41
N ARG A 57 7.03 0.18 6.04
CA ARG A 57 7.30 1.45 5.35
C ARG A 57 8.12 2.44 6.16
N TYR A 58 8.10 2.31 7.49
CA TYR A 58 8.78 3.21 8.43
C TYR A 58 9.89 2.50 9.23
N ASP A 59 10.28 1.29 8.81
CA ASP A 59 11.43 0.60 9.39
C ASP A 59 12.68 0.99 8.61
N GLU A 60 13.62 1.68 9.26
CA GLU A 60 14.86 2.19 8.65
C GLU A 60 15.73 1.11 8.01
N ARG A 61 15.53 -0.15 8.41
CA ARG A 61 16.25 -1.31 7.86
C ARG A 61 15.63 -1.85 6.58
N VAL A 62 14.47 -1.34 6.19
CA VAL A 62 13.68 -1.81 5.05
C VAL A 62 13.53 -0.69 4.05
N PRO A 63 14.07 -0.80 2.84
CA PRO A 63 13.95 0.24 1.84
C PRO A 63 12.49 0.34 1.36
N LEU A 64 11.97 1.56 1.32
CA LEU A 64 10.72 1.91 0.70
C LEU A 64 11.00 2.27 -0.76
N VAL A 65 10.49 1.48 -1.71
CA VAL A 65 10.92 1.57 -3.10
C VAL A 65 9.77 1.77 -4.06
N VAL A 66 9.95 2.77 -4.92
CA VAL A 66 9.23 2.93 -6.19
C VAL A 66 10.29 2.85 -7.29
N PRO A 67 10.33 1.77 -8.10
CA PRO A 67 11.45 1.53 -9.03
C PRO A 67 11.75 2.70 -9.96
N GLU A 68 10.73 3.37 -10.48
CA GLU A 68 10.86 4.51 -11.39
C GLU A 68 11.42 5.78 -10.70
N VAL A 69 11.45 5.79 -9.37
CA VAL A 69 11.83 6.99 -8.58
C VAL A 69 13.17 6.78 -7.89
N ASN A 70 13.34 5.67 -7.19
CA ASN A 70 14.46 5.47 -6.28
C ASN A 70 15.07 4.06 -6.33
N ALA A 71 15.08 3.39 -7.49
CA ALA A 71 15.68 2.05 -7.64
C ALA A 71 17.15 1.99 -7.17
N HIS A 72 17.86 3.11 -7.19
CA HIS A 72 19.26 3.20 -6.77
C HIS A 72 19.49 2.78 -5.30
N VAL A 73 18.47 2.88 -4.45
CA VAL A 73 18.58 2.46 -3.03
C VAL A 73 18.69 0.94 -2.87
N LEU A 74 18.32 0.18 -3.90
CA LEU A 74 18.40 -1.29 -3.87
C LEU A 74 19.84 -1.80 -3.97
N GLU A 75 20.72 -1.11 -4.66
CA GLU A 75 22.09 -1.59 -4.84
C GLU A 75 22.85 -1.71 -3.52
N PRO A 76 22.95 -0.66 -2.67
CA PRO A 76 23.57 -0.79 -1.35
C PRO A 76 22.81 -1.77 -0.44
N PHE A 77 21.48 -1.77 -0.49
CA PHE A 77 20.67 -2.70 0.29
C PHE A 77 20.97 -4.17 -0.06
N MET A 78 21.09 -4.50 -1.33
CA MET A 78 21.36 -5.88 -1.76
C MET A 78 22.78 -6.34 -1.42
N LYS A 79 23.72 -5.43 -1.18
CA LYS A 79 25.09 -5.72 -0.75
C LYS A 79 25.21 -5.91 0.77
N ASP A 80 24.25 -5.45 1.55
CA ASP A 80 24.26 -5.60 3.01
C ASP A 80 23.89 -7.03 3.39
N GLU A 81 24.85 -7.76 3.98
CA GLU A 81 24.67 -9.13 4.45
C GLU A 81 23.69 -9.22 5.65
N LYS A 82 23.52 -8.13 6.39
CA LYS A 82 22.65 -8.07 7.57
C LYS A 82 21.21 -7.62 7.22
N ARG A 83 20.90 -7.37 5.95
CA ARG A 83 19.58 -6.95 5.52
C ARG A 83 18.47 -7.92 5.91
N LEU A 84 17.29 -7.42 6.10
CA LEU A 84 16.10 -8.23 6.43
C LEU A 84 15.53 -9.01 5.22
N ASN A 85 16.06 -8.83 4.01
CA ASN A 85 15.52 -9.34 2.75
C ASN A 85 14.05 -8.93 2.51
N ILE A 86 13.66 -7.75 2.99
CA ILE A 86 12.32 -7.18 2.81
C ILE A 86 12.47 -5.85 2.06
N ILE A 87 11.65 -5.64 1.04
CA ILE A 87 11.47 -4.37 0.36
C ILE A 87 10.03 -3.94 0.59
N ALA A 88 9.81 -2.72 1.08
CA ALA A 88 8.49 -2.17 1.28
C ALA A 88 7.99 -1.43 0.03
N ASN A 89 6.72 -1.64 -0.30
CA ASN A 89 6.01 -0.87 -1.31
C ASN A 89 5.27 0.29 -0.63
N PRO A 90 5.25 1.51 -1.21
CA PRO A 90 4.54 2.63 -0.62
C PRO A 90 3.02 2.47 -0.69
N ASN A 91 2.32 3.43 -0.14
CA ASN A 91 0.89 3.59 -0.32
C ASN A 91 0.54 3.78 -1.81
N CYS A 92 -0.64 3.30 -2.23
CA CYS A 92 -1.05 3.34 -3.63
C CYS A 92 -1.12 4.77 -4.20
N SER A 93 -1.63 5.73 -3.43
CA SER A 93 -1.70 7.13 -3.84
C SER A 93 -0.30 7.75 -3.92
N THR A 94 0.57 7.44 -2.96
CA THR A 94 1.96 7.89 -2.96
C THR A 94 2.71 7.37 -4.19
N ALA A 95 2.61 6.07 -4.51
CA ALA A 95 3.30 5.49 -5.66
C ALA A 95 2.94 6.21 -6.97
N GLN A 96 1.65 6.43 -7.22
CA GLN A 96 1.18 7.13 -8.42
C GLN A 96 1.68 8.58 -8.47
N LEU A 97 1.61 9.28 -7.33
CA LEU A 97 2.01 10.67 -7.22
C LEU A 97 3.50 10.84 -7.52
N VAL A 98 4.38 10.07 -6.86
CA VAL A 98 5.82 10.25 -7.00
C VAL A 98 6.35 9.86 -8.38
N VAL A 99 5.74 8.88 -9.04
CA VAL A 99 6.08 8.54 -10.43
C VAL A 99 5.78 9.70 -11.38
N ALA A 100 4.63 10.36 -11.19
CA ALA A 100 4.27 11.53 -12.00
C ALA A 100 5.16 12.75 -11.70
N LEU A 101 5.53 12.94 -10.43
CA LEU A 101 6.33 14.09 -10.00
C LEU A 101 7.82 13.94 -10.30
N LYS A 102 8.34 12.72 -10.38
CA LYS A 102 9.78 12.46 -10.54
C LYS A 102 10.39 13.21 -11.73
N PRO A 103 9.90 13.10 -12.96
CA PRO A 103 10.48 13.82 -14.10
C PRO A 103 10.36 15.33 -13.97
N LEU A 104 9.32 15.83 -13.31
CA LEU A 104 9.16 17.26 -13.05
C LEU A 104 10.16 17.75 -12.01
N HIS A 105 10.36 16.95 -10.95
CA HIS A 105 11.33 17.24 -9.91
C HIS A 105 12.76 17.27 -10.47
N ASP A 106 13.12 16.28 -11.27
CA ASP A 106 14.46 16.18 -11.86
C ASP A 106 14.77 17.36 -12.78
N LYS A 107 13.78 17.85 -13.49
CA LYS A 107 13.98 18.94 -14.45
C LYS A 107 13.89 20.34 -13.83
N PHE A 108 12.99 20.53 -12.85
CA PHE A 108 12.63 21.86 -12.37
C PHE A 108 12.88 22.07 -10.86
N GLY A 109 13.09 21.02 -10.08
CA GLY A 109 13.25 21.09 -8.64
C GLY A 109 11.97 21.53 -7.94
N ILE A 110 11.03 20.60 -7.73
CA ILE A 110 9.75 20.89 -7.06
C ILE A 110 10.01 21.37 -5.64
N LYS A 111 9.41 22.51 -5.26
CA LYS A 111 9.51 23.10 -3.92
C LYS A 111 8.25 22.89 -3.08
N ARG A 112 7.11 22.71 -3.72
CA ARG A 112 5.82 22.54 -3.05
C ARG A 112 4.90 21.68 -3.90
N VAL A 113 4.15 20.81 -3.25
CA VAL A 113 3.08 20.02 -3.85
C VAL A 113 1.77 20.33 -3.13
N VAL A 114 0.71 20.58 -3.89
CA VAL A 114 -0.65 20.63 -3.41
C VAL A 114 -1.41 19.57 -4.19
N VAL A 115 -1.97 18.59 -3.49
CA VAL A 115 -2.64 17.44 -4.11
C VAL A 115 -4.03 17.25 -3.53
N SER A 116 -4.98 16.89 -4.39
CA SER A 116 -6.29 16.40 -4.01
C SER A 116 -6.54 15.10 -4.73
N THR A 117 -7.06 14.10 -4.02
CA THR A 117 -7.32 12.77 -4.58
C THR A 117 -8.80 12.42 -4.53
N TYR A 118 -9.26 11.67 -5.52
CA TYR A 118 -10.52 10.96 -5.50
C TYR A 118 -10.23 9.47 -5.53
N GLN A 119 -10.56 8.78 -4.44
CA GLN A 119 -10.22 7.38 -4.26
C GLN A 119 -11.47 6.51 -4.19
N SER A 120 -11.40 5.34 -4.81
CA SER A 120 -12.50 4.40 -4.78
C SER A 120 -12.55 3.63 -3.45
N VAL A 121 -13.73 3.13 -3.12
CA VAL A 121 -13.94 2.31 -1.91
C VAL A 121 -13.17 0.99 -1.91
N SER A 122 -12.68 0.55 -3.07
CA SER A 122 -11.92 -0.70 -3.19
C SER A 122 -10.64 -0.71 -2.34
N GLY A 123 -10.02 0.45 -2.12
CA GLY A 123 -8.87 0.60 -1.23
C GLY A 123 -9.16 0.26 0.24
N ALA A 124 -10.42 0.38 0.66
CA ALA A 124 -10.87 0.00 2.00
C ALA A 124 -11.29 -1.49 2.13
N GLY A 125 -11.13 -2.26 1.05
CA GLY A 125 -11.32 -3.71 1.03
C GLY A 125 -12.73 -4.15 0.65
N LYS A 126 -12.95 -5.46 0.75
CA LYS A 126 -14.17 -6.12 0.29
C LYS A 126 -15.42 -5.59 0.97
N ASP A 127 -15.40 -5.43 2.29
CA ASP A 127 -16.57 -4.99 3.07
C ASP A 127 -17.05 -3.59 2.63
N ALA A 128 -16.11 -2.69 2.28
CA ALA A 128 -16.44 -1.36 1.77
C ALA A 128 -17.09 -1.43 0.37
N MET A 129 -16.60 -2.33 -0.48
CA MET A 129 -17.21 -2.56 -1.80
C MET A 129 -18.60 -3.18 -1.67
N ASP A 130 -18.76 -4.15 -0.79
CA ASP A 130 -20.05 -4.79 -0.52
C ASP A 130 -21.05 -3.77 0.06
N GLU A 131 -20.62 -2.88 0.95
CA GLU A 131 -21.46 -1.79 1.46
C GLU A 131 -21.92 -0.85 0.35
N LEU A 132 -21.00 -0.38 -0.51
CA LEU A 132 -21.36 0.46 -1.66
C LEU A 132 -22.38 -0.24 -2.56
N PHE A 133 -22.16 -1.50 -2.87
CA PHE A 133 -23.08 -2.30 -3.70
C PHE A 133 -24.47 -2.41 -3.05
N ASN A 134 -24.51 -2.78 -1.77
CA ASN A 134 -25.76 -2.97 -1.03
C ASN A 134 -26.52 -1.64 -0.86
N GLN A 135 -25.83 -0.55 -0.57
CA GLN A 135 -26.42 0.79 -0.51
C GLN A 135 -27.00 1.21 -1.86
N SER A 136 -26.26 0.99 -2.95
CA SER A 136 -26.74 1.31 -4.31
C SER A 136 -27.99 0.52 -4.63
N ARG A 137 -28.00 -0.78 -4.35
CA ARG A 137 -29.17 -1.64 -4.55
C ARG A 137 -30.36 -1.19 -3.72
N ALA A 138 -30.15 -0.85 -2.45
CA ALA A 138 -31.20 -0.38 -1.54
C ALA A 138 -31.87 0.90 -2.06
N ILE A 139 -31.07 1.85 -2.58
CA ILE A 139 -31.57 3.10 -3.17
C ILE A 139 -32.47 2.80 -4.38
N PHE A 140 -32.02 1.95 -5.30
CA PHE A 140 -32.83 1.61 -6.48
C PHE A 140 -34.08 0.77 -6.17
N SER A 141 -34.07 0.03 -5.05
CA SER A 141 -35.19 -0.78 -4.59
C SER A 141 -36.09 -0.03 -3.61
N ALA A 142 -35.84 1.25 -3.33
CA ALA A 142 -36.53 2.07 -2.34
C ALA A 142 -36.64 1.40 -0.95
N THR A 143 -35.55 0.73 -0.53
CA THR A 143 -35.43 0.09 0.79
C THR A 143 -34.44 0.86 1.67
N ASP A 144 -34.41 0.52 2.94
CA ASP A 144 -33.54 1.19 3.92
C ASP A 144 -32.06 1.00 3.57
N VAL A 145 -31.33 2.13 3.60
CA VAL A 145 -29.89 2.17 3.36
C VAL A 145 -29.14 2.01 4.67
N LYS A 146 -28.42 0.91 4.83
CA LYS A 146 -27.55 0.69 5.99
C LYS A 146 -26.18 1.31 5.80
N VAL A 147 -25.63 1.87 6.87
CA VAL A 147 -24.28 2.44 6.95
C VAL A 147 -23.54 1.65 8.03
N GLU A 148 -22.51 0.90 7.64
CA GLU A 148 -21.82 -0.04 8.53
C GLU A 148 -20.29 0.20 8.57
N LYS A 149 -19.65 0.33 7.43
CA LYS A 149 -18.20 0.50 7.29
C LYS A 149 -17.79 1.96 7.25
N PHE A 150 -18.55 2.78 6.56
CA PHE A 150 -18.32 4.21 6.45
C PHE A 150 -19.05 4.99 7.53
N GLN A 151 -18.65 6.24 7.74
CA GLN A 151 -19.33 7.11 8.70
C GLN A 151 -20.67 7.64 8.18
N LYS A 152 -20.85 7.64 6.87
CA LYS A 152 -22.03 8.09 6.14
C LYS A 152 -22.26 7.23 4.92
N ARG A 153 -23.46 7.33 4.33
CA ARG A 153 -23.77 6.69 3.06
C ARG A 153 -22.70 7.06 2.01
N ILE A 154 -22.10 6.05 1.42
CA ILE A 154 -21.10 6.24 0.33
C ILE A 154 -21.73 6.14 -1.05
N ALA A 155 -22.82 5.40 -1.21
CA ALA A 155 -23.49 5.28 -2.51
C ALA A 155 -24.01 6.65 -2.98
N PHE A 156 -23.59 7.04 -4.19
CA PHE A 156 -23.89 8.36 -4.78
C PHE A 156 -23.46 9.54 -3.92
N ASN A 157 -22.32 9.41 -3.24
CA ASN A 157 -21.79 10.42 -2.35
C ASN A 157 -20.26 10.49 -2.44
N LEU A 158 -19.70 11.58 -1.91
CA LEU A 158 -18.29 11.77 -1.63
C LEU A 158 -18.12 12.03 -0.14
N ILE A 159 -17.21 11.30 0.50
CA ILE A 159 -16.85 11.50 1.90
C ILE A 159 -15.46 12.12 1.91
N PRO A 160 -15.27 13.37 2.37
CA PRO A 160 -13.98 14.07 2.34
C PRO A 160 -13.08 13.60 3.47
N GLN A 161 -12.91 12.29 3.60
CA GLN A 161 -12.09 11.66 4.61
C GLN A 161 -11.71 10.26 4.14
N ILE A 162 -10.43 9.91 4.22
CA ILE A 162 -9.94 8.55 4.05
C ILE A 162 -9.05 8.22 5.24
N ASP A 163 -9.26 7.02 5.83
CA ASP A 163 -8.58 6.56 7.04
C ASP A 163 -8.97 7.39 8.30
N VAL A 164 -8.28 7.21 9.40
CA VAL A 164 -8.56 7.86 10.68
C VAL A 164 -7.87 9.20 10.78
N PHE A 165 -8.46 10.13 11.56
CA PHE A 165 -7.79 11.35 11.93
C PHE A 165 -6.66 11.09 12.92
N MET A 166 -5.58 11.82 12.76
CA MET A 166 -4.45 11.86 13.68
C MET A 166 -4.55 13.09 14.59
N ASP A 167 -3.71 13.16 15.62
CA ASP A 167 -3.73 14.23 16.63
C ASP A 167 -3.45 15.63 16.04
N ASP A 168 -2.78 15.69 14.90
CA ASP A 168 -2.47 16.92 14.17
C ASP A 168 -3.60 17.42 13.25
N GLY A 169 -4.73 16.71 13.22
CA GLY A 169 -5.89 17.01 12.41
C GLY A 169 -5.84 16.53 10.96
N PHE A 170 -4.72 15.94 10.51
CA PHE A 170 -4.64 15.25 9.23
C PHE A 170 -5.21 13.85 9.33
N THR A 171 -5.69 13.32 8.21
CA THR A 171 -5.97 11.89 8.12
C THR A 171 -4.69 11.11 7.92
N LYS A 172 -4.68 9.85 8.35
CA LYS A 172 -3.54 8.97 8.13
C LYS A 172 -3.21 8.78 6.65
N GLU A 173 -4.21 8.88 5.77
CA GLU A 173 -3.99 8.81 4.32
C GLU A 173 -3.25 10.06 3.79
N GLU A 174 -3.60 11.25 4.27
CA GLU A 174 -2.89 12.50 3.93
C GLU A 174 -1.46 12.45 4.42
N TRP A 175 -1.24 11.97 5.64
CA TRP A 175 0.09 11.84 6.21
C TRP A 175 1.01 10.89 5.42
N LYS A 176 0.47 9.84 4.80
CA LYS A 176 1.25 8.92 3.95
C LYS A 176 1.80 9.57 2.67
N MET A 177 1.26 10.72 2.28
CA MET A 177 1.66 11.46 1.08
C MET A 177 2.61 12.63 1.38
N THR A 178 2.83 12.95 2.63
CA THR A 178 3.79 13.97 3.10
C THR A 178 5.12 13.36 3.47
#